data_c3a9fe2cba4df0b17bdec7b0d6536e5b
#
_entry.id   c3a9fe2cba4df0b17bdec7b0d6536e5b
#
_cell.length_a   1.000
_cell.length_b   1.000
_cell.length_c   1.000
_cell.angle_alpha   90.00
_cell.angle_beta   90.00
_cell.angle_gamma   90.00
#
_symmetry.space_group_name_H-M   'P 1'
#
loop_
_entity.id
_entity.type
_entity.pdbx_description
1 polymer ?
#
loop_
_entity_poly.entity_id
_entity_poly.type
_entity_poly.pdbx_seq_one_letter_code
_entity_poly.pdbx_strand_id
1 'polypeptide(L)'
;MNYIEVKFVCTPNNEIVNSILSATIAEMGFESFVEDETGTLAYIQSDQFDTNRLDEILNDFPIEAEIIYSFKAIEEKNWNEEWEKNYFQPLIIDDRCIIQSTFHKVPATYEYNIFIDPKMAFGTGHHQTTELMIREILKEDFNGKSVLDMGTGTAILAILASMRGADPITAIDIDKWAYDNAIENLNLNGIDNITVEIGGAELLVSETYDVILANINRNILLNDIHAYTKVLNNGGVLYMSGFYVEDIPVITEECNK
;
A
#
# COMPACT_ATOMS: atom_id res chain seq x y z
N MET A 1 12.40 17.52 1.79
CA MET A 1 12.47 18.71 0.90
C MET A 1 11.43 19.70 1.37
N ASN A 2 11.83 20.93 1.68
CA ASN A 2 10.88 21.93 2.17
C ASN A 2 10.24 22.64 0.97
N TYR A 3 8.93 22.82 1.01
CA TYR A 3 8.18 23.51 -0.02
C TYR A 3 7.63 24.85 0.48
N ILE A 4 7.43 25.77 -0.44
CA ILE A 4 6.70 27.01 -0.24
C ILE A 4 5.39 26.91 -1.02
N GLU A 5 4.27 27.12 -0.31
CA GLU A 5 2.96 27.35 -0.93
C GLU A 5 2.81 28.84 -1.19
N VAL A 6 2.51 29.17 -2.43
CA VAL A 6 2.21 30.54 -2.86
C VAL A 6 0.75 30.60 -3.30
N LYS A 7 -0.03 31.45 -2.65
CA LYS A 7 -1.40 31.73 -3.02
C LYS A 7 -1.45 32.98 -3.88
N PHE A 8 -1.92 32.85 -5.11
CA PHE A 8 -2.16 33.94 -6.05
C PHE A 8 -3.63 34.28 -6.05
N VAL A 9 -3.92 35.58 -5.89
CA VAL A 9 -5.27 36.14 -6.02
C VAL A 9 -5.30 36.93 -7.33
N CYS A 10 -6.16 36.53 -8.26
CA CYS A 10 -6.23 37.06 -9.60
C CYS A 10 -7.49 37.92 -9.78
N THR A 11 -7.36 39.08 -10.43
CA THR A 11 -8.48 39.91 -10.82
C THR A 11 -8.32 40.34 -12.30
N PRO A 12 -9.18 39.84 -13.23
CA PRO A 12 -10.28 38.90 -12.99
C PRO A 12 -9.80 37.48 -12.68
N ASN A 13 -10.51 36.75 -11.79
CA ASN A 13 -10.29 35.34 -11.58
C ASN A 13 -11.07 34.54 -12.65
N ASN A 14 -10.36 34.02 -13.64
CA ASN A 14 -10.92 33.19 -14.71
C ASN A 14 -9.88 32.20 -15.23
N GLU A 15 -10.35 31.18 -15.97
CA GLU A 15 -9.53 30.10 -16.50
C GLU A 15 -8.34 30.60 -17.36
N ILE A 16 -8.53 31.64 -18.14
CA ILE A 16 -7.48 32.20 -19.01
C ILE A 16 -6.35 32.78 -18.18
N VAL A 17 -6.67 33.65 -17.21
CA VAL A 17 -5.68 34.28 -16.32
C VAL A 17 -4.93 33.22 -15.52
N ASN A 18 -5.66 32.25 -14.93
CA ASN A 18 -5.06 31.18 -14.10
C ASN A 18 -4.18 30.25 -14.91
N SER A 19 -4.57 29.92 -16.15
CA SER A 19 -3.75 29.09 -17.05
C SER A 19 -2.46 29.78 -17.48
N ILE A 20 -2.54 31.06 -17.84
CA ILE A 20 -1.37 31.88 -18.23
C ILE A 20 -0.44 32.04 -17.02
N LEU A 21 -1.00 32.36 -15.84
CA LEU A 21 -0.22 32.46 -14.61
C LEU A 21 0.54 31.16 -14.34
N SER A 22 -0.15 30.03 -14.34
CA SER A 22 0.46 28.72 -14.09
C SER A 22 1.57 28.41 -15.09
N ALA A 23 1.35 28.69 -16.38
CA ALA A 23 2.38 28.47 -17.41
C ALA A 23 3.60 29.38 -17.18
N THR A 24 3.38 30.64 -16.83
CA THR A 24 4.45 31.63 -16.64
C THR A 24 5.31 31.31 -15.42
N ILE A 25 4.69 30.97 -14.28
CA ILE A 25 5.46 30.68 -13.05
C ILE A 25 6.06 29.25 -13.04
N ALA A 26 5.56 28.33 -13.88
CA ALA A 26 6.20 27.01 -14.07
C ALA A 26 7.65 27.15 -14.53
N GLU A 27 7.99 28.18 -15.30
CA GLU A 27 9.38 28.46 -15.74
C GLU A 27 10.31 28.87 -14.59
N MET A 28 9.74 29.25 -13.43
CA MET A 28 10.52 29.50 -12.21
C MET A 28 10.87 28.23 -11.42
N GLY A 29 10.22 27.11 -11.73
CA GLY A 29 10.36 25.87 -10.99
C GLY A 29 9.17 25.51 -10.09
N PHE A 30 8.01 26.19 -10.27
CA PHE A 30 6.78 25.73 -9.63
C PHE A 30 6.35 24.39 -10.23
N GLU A 31 6.09 23.39 -9.36
CA GLU A 31 5.88 21.99 -9.76
C GLU A 31 4.42 21.55 -9.72
N SER A 32 3.58 22.25 -8.96
CA SER A 32 2.17 21.87 -8.78
C SER A 32 1.28 23.11 -8.67
N PHE A 33 0.08 23.01 -9.26
CA PHE A 33 -0.90 24.08 -9.33
C PHE A 33 -2.28 23.53 -8.95
N VAL A 34 -2.98 24.25 -8.07
CA VAL A 34 -4.32 23.89 -7.62
C VAL A 34 -5.21 25.13 -7.75
N GLU A 35 -6.36 24.98 -8.40
CA GLU A 35 -7.36 26.06 -8.46
C GLU A 35 -7.91 26.38 -7.06
N ASP A 36 -8.03 27.68 -6.77
CA ASP A 36 -8.60 28.22 -5.53
C ASP A 36 -9.76 29.16 -5.90
N GLU A 37 -10.68 29.38 -4.97
CA GLU A 37 -11.83 30.27 -5.18
C GLU A 37 -11.43 31.70 -5.59
N THR A 38 -10.21 32.10 -5.31
CA THR A 38 -9.71 33.47 -5.56
C THR A 38 -8.61 33.52 -6.63
N GLY A 39 -8.16 32.38 -7.15
CA GLY A 39 -7.07 32.28 -8.14
C GLY A 39 -6.39 30.93 -8.13
N THR A 40 -5.07 30.90 -7.89
CA THR A 40 -4.25 29.69 -7.97
C THR A 40 -3.37 29.53 -6.73
N LEU A 41 -3.33 28.32 -6.18
CA LEU A 41 -2.29 27.88 -5.25
C LEU A 41 -1.18 27.18 -6.05
N ALA A 42 0.07 27.54 -5.83
CA ALA A 42 1.20 26.93 -6.49
C ALA A 42 2.32 26.54 -5.49
N TYR A 43 3.08 25.52 -5.82
CA TYR A 43 4.07 24.93 -4.92
C TYR A 43 5.44 24.90 -5.58
N ILE A 44 6.46 25.36 -4.85
CA ILE A 44 7.85 25.41 -5.29
C ILE A 44 8.78 24.95 -4.17
N GLN A 45 9.91 24.33 -4.52
CA GLN A 45 10.93 23.99 -3.54
C GLN A 45 11.52 25.26 -2.92
N SER A 46 11.74 25.25 -1.60
CA SER A 46 12.12 26.46 -0.85
C SER A 46 13.48 27.04 -1.26
N ASP A 47 14.37 26.20 -1.78
CA ASP A 47 15.69 26.64 -2.30
C ASP A 47 15.62 27.28 -3.71
N GLN A 48 14.50 27.10 -4.40
CA GLN A 48 14.24 27.69 -5.73
C GLN A 48 13.33 28.93 -5.65
N PHE A 49 12.73 29.20 -4.50
CA PHE A 49 11.80 30.31 -4.33
C PHE A 49 12.53 31.66 -4.19
N ASP A 50 12.32 32.53 -5.17
CA ASP A 50 12.86 33.89 -5.20
C ASP A 50 11.74 34.90 -5.45
N THR A 51 11.47 35.73 -4.43
CA THR A 51 10.41 36.77 -4.50
C THR A 51 10.73 37.87 -5.51
N ASN A 52 12.01 38.23 -5.68
CA ASN A 52 12.37 39.29 -6.64
C ASN A 52 12.10 38.84 -8.08
N ARG A 53 12.47 37.56 -8.38
CA ARG A 53 12.21 36.99 -9.69
C ARG A 53 10.69 36.81 -9.94
N LEU A 54 9.94 36.45 -8.90
CA LEU A 54 8.48 36.36 -9.00
C LEU A 54 7.87 37.73 -9.28
N ASP A 55 8.29 38.79 -8.58
CA ASP A 55 7.82 40.15 -8.78
C ASP A 55 8.14 40.64 -10.20
N GLU A 56 9.32 40.38 -10.74
CA GLU A 56 9.69 40.69 -12.12
C GLU A 56 8.73 40.04 -13.13
N ILE A 57 8.46 38.75 -12.95
CA ILE A 57 7.57 37.98 -13.83
C ILE A 57 6.13 38.51 -13.76
N LEU A 58 5.63 38.82 -12.58
CA LEU A 58 4.27 39.33 -12.41
C LEU A 58 4.12 40.75 -12.94
N ASN A 59 5.18 41.59 -12.88
CA ASN A 59 5.17 42.92 -13.47
C ASN A 59 5.17 42.91 -15.00
N ASP A 60 5.70 41.85 -15.63
CA ASP A 60 5.73 41.64 -17.08
C ASP A 60 4.64 40.63 -17.54
N PHE A 61 3.56 40.54 -16.78
CA PHE A 61 2.50 39.58 -17.08
C PHE A 61 1.81 39.88 -18.42
N PRO A 62 1.64 38.87 -19.31
CA PRO A 62 1.33 39.13 -20.73
C PRO A 62 -0.08 39.60 -21.03
N ILE A 63 -0.97 39.65 -20.06
CA ILE A 63 -2.34 40.11 -20.19
C ILE A 63 -2.71 41.08 -19.05
N GLU A 64 -3.73 41.88 -19.26
CA GLU A 64 -4.21 42.82 -18.23
C GLU A 64 -4.91 42.06 -17.10
N ALA A 65 -4.23 41.92 -15.97
CA ALA A 65 -4.74 41.34 -14.75
C ALA A 65 -4.01 41.89 -13.53
N GLU A 66 -4.71 42.05 -12.42
CA GLU A 66 -4.09 42.34 -11.13
C GLU A 66 -3.86 41.02 -10.41
N ILE A 67 -2.58 40.73 -10.06
CA ILE A 67 -2.20 39.51 -9.37
C ILE A 67 -1.49 39.86 -8.08
N ILE A 68 -2.08 39.49 -6.96
CA ILE A 68 -1.49 39.66 -5.63
C ILE A 68 -1.15 38.28 -5.10
N TYR A 69 0.01 38.13 -4.46
CA TYR A 69 0.38 36.85 -3.88
C TYR A 69 0.75 36.96 -2.40
N SER A 70 0.62 35.83 -1.72
CA SER A 70 1.13 35.61 -0.39
C SER A 70 1.75 34.21 -0.34
N PHE A 71 2.72 34.01 0.53
CA PHE A 71 3.38 32.71 0.63
C PHE A 71 3.57 32.29 2.07
N LYS A 72 3.65 30.98 2.29
CA LYS A 72 4.03 30.35 3.56
C LYS A 72 4.93 29.16 3.32
N ALA A 73 5.90 28.97 4.21
CA ALA A 73 6.66 27.73 4.23
C ALA A 73 5.71 26.60 4.64
N ILE A 74 5.71 25.54 3.87
CA ILE A 74 5.10 24.27 4.30
C ILE A 74 6.17 23.61 5.17
N GLU A 75 5.92 23.57 6.48
CA GLU A 75 6.70 22.69 7.33
C GLU A 75 6.56 21.27 6.78
N GLU A 76 7.64 20.52 6.72
CA GLU A 76 7.57 19.08 6.43
C GLU A 76 6.60 18.43 7.42
N LYS A 77 5.32 18.49 7.08
CA LYS A 77 4.39 17.54 7.66
C LYS A 77 4.83 16.20 7.11
N ASN A 78 5.31 15.37 7.98
CA ASN A 78 5.47 13.97 7.65
C ASN A 78 4.06 13.41 7.38
N TRP A 79 3.60 13.58 6.14
CA TRP A 79 2.29 13.12 5.70
C TRP A 79 2.13 11.61 5.95
N ASN A 80 3.26 10.89 5.97
CA ASN A 80 3.28 9.49 6.37
C ASN A 80 2.90 9.34 7.85
N GLU A 81 3.49 10.12 8.77
CA GLU A 81 3.13 10.04 10.19
C GLU A 81 1.67 10.44 10.46
N GLU A 82 1.15 11.43 9.75
CA GLU A 82 -0.24 11.88 9.93
C GLU A 82 -1.21 10.88 9.30
N TRP A 83 -0.85 10.28 8.15
CA TRP A 83 -1.57 9.18 7.53
C TRP A 83 -1.52 7.93 8.42
N GLU A 84 -0.36 7.56 8.90
CA GLU A 84 -0.12 6.43 9.80
C GLU A 84 -0.93 6.56 11.10
N LYS A 85 -0.93 7.75 11.73
CA LYS A 85 -1.72 8.00 12.96
C LYS A 85 -3.23 7.99 12.73
N ASN A 86 -3.72 8.39 11.58
CA ASN A 86 -5.14 8.57 11.35
C ASN A 86 -5.79 7.39 10.63
N TYR A 87 -5.04 6.59 9.87
CA TYR A 87 -5.59 5.57 8.97
C TYR A 87 -5.31 4.13 9.39
N PHE A 88 -4.27 3.87 10.18
CA PHE A 88 -3.95 2.51 10.63
C PHE A 88 -4.40 2.30 12.08
N GLN A 89 -5.72 2.20 12.28
CA GLN A 89 -6.26 1.83 13.58
C GLN A 89 -6.07 0.33 13.84
N PRO A 90 -5.81 -0.10 15.10
CA PRO A 90 -5.73 -1.51 15.43
C PRO A 90 -7.00 -2.26 15.00
N LEU A 91 -6.84 -3.37 14.28
CA LEU A 91 -7.93 -4.22 13.82
C LEU A 91 -7.96 -5.50 14.66
N ILE A 92 -9.10 -5.77 15.28
CA ILE A 92 -9.32 -6.98 16.08
C ILE A 92 -10.18 -7.95 15.27
N ILE A 93 -9.71 -9.19 15.14
CA ILE A 93 -10.40 -10.25 14.40
C ILE A 93 -10.72 -11.40 15.37
N ASP A 94 -12.01 -11.73 15.46
CA ASP A 94 -12.59 -12.84 16.25
C ASP A 94 -12.15 -12.86 17.73
N ASP A 95 -11.85 -11.68 18.31
CA ASP A 95 -11.30 -11.53 19.67
C ASP A 95 -10.03 -12.37 19.94
N ARG A 96 -9.38 -12.86 18.89
CA ARG A 96 -8.20 -13.73 18.95
C ARG A 96 -6.94 -13.09 18.36
N CYS A 97 -7.09 -12.31 17.29
CA CYS A 97 -5.97 -11.70 16.59
C CYS A 97 -6.13 -10.19 16.57
N ILE A 98 -5.07 -9.48 16.96
CA ILE A 98 -4.97 -8.04 16.76
C ILE A 98 -3.86 -7.73 15.76
N ILE A 99 -4.19 -6.87 14.79
CA ILE A 99 -3.23 -6.29 13.84
C ILE A 99 -3.06 -4.84 14.21
N GLN A 100 -1.83 -4.43 14.44
CA GLN A 100 -1.52 -3.06 14.83
C GLN A 100 -0.18 -2.62 14.24
N SER A 101 0.02 -1.30 14.14
CA SER A 101 1.30 -0.74 13.74
C SER A 101 2.20 -0.48 14.96
N THR A 102 3.49 -0.22 14.70
CA THR A 102 4.41 0.21 15.76
C THR A 102 4.02 1.58 16.34
N PHE A 103 3.22 2.37 15.62
CA PHE A 103 2.75 3.72 16.02
C PHE A 103 1.51 3.66 16.94
N HIS A 104 0.69 2.62 16.84
CA HIS A 104 -0.53 2.43 17.60
C HIS A 104 -0.50 1.14 18.41
N LYS A 105 0.37 1.11 19.43
CA LYS A 105 0.45 -0.06 20.34
C LYS A 105 -0.68 -0.01 21.35
N VAL A 106 -1.60 -0.93 21.23
CA VAL A 106 -2.59 -1.22 22.26
C VAL A 106 -2.02 -2.35 23.13
N PRO A 107 -2.04 -2.22 24.47
CA PRO A 107 -1.70 -3.34 25.35
C PRO A 107 -2.64 -4.51 25.02
N ALA A 108 -2.12 -5.52 24.36
CA ALA A 108 -2.93 -6.60 23.81
C ALA A 108 -2.80 -7.86 24.66
N THR A 109 -3.94 -8.43 25.04
CA THR A 109 -4.07 -9.75 25.65
C THR A 109 -4.64 -10.77 24.67
N TYR A 110 -4.45 -10.50 23.35
CA TYR A 110 -4.94 -11.38 22.29
C TYR A 110 -4.00 -12.57 22.07
N GLU A 111 -4.54 -13.67 21.56
CA GLU A 111 -3.80 -14.91 21.28
C GLU A 111 -2.69 -14.66 20.26
N TYR A 112 -3.00 -13.86 19.22
CA TYR A 112 -2.05 -13.42 18.19
C TYR A 112 -1.98 -11.90 18.15
N ASN A 113 -0.76 -11.39 18.21
CA ASN A 113 -0.50 -9.95 18.14
C ASN A 113 0.47 -9.69 17.00
N ILE A 114 -0.04 -9.16 15.89
CA ILE A 114 0.70 -8.96 14.64
C ILE A 114 1.00 -7.47 14.48
N PHE A 115 2.28 -7.15 14.32
CA PHE A 115 2.74 -5.80 13.99
C PHE A 115 2.97 -5.69 12.49
N ILE A 116 2.26 -4.76 11.85
CA ILE A 116 2.41 -4.43 10.45
C ILE A 116 2.64 -2.93 10.32
N ASP A 117 3.78 -2.54 9.78
CA ASP A 117 4.04 -1.17 9.37
C ASP A 117 3.90 -1.12 7.83
N PRO A 118 2.69 -0.79 7.34
CA PRO A 118 2.43 -0.78 5.91
C PRO A 118 3.11 0.43 5.29
N LYS A 119 3.99 0.19 4.32
CA LYS A 119 4.56 1.26 3.50
C LYS A 119 3.73 1.41 2.22
N MET A 120 4.28 0.98 1.10
CA MET A 120 3.60 0.99 -0.20
C MET A 120 3.06 -0.40 -0.60
N ALA A 121 3.11 -1.38 0.31
CA ALA A 121 2.66 -2.75 0.06
C ALA A 121 1.19 -2.96 0.44
N PHE A 122 0.52 -3.86 -0.28
CA PHE A 122 -0.83 -4.33 0.04
C PHE A 122 -0.79 -5.29 1.24
N GLY A 123 -1.90 -5.38 1.99
CA GLY A 123 -2.01 -6.35 3.11
C GLY A 123 -1.96 -5.71 4.50
N THR A 124 -2.56 -4.53 4.66
CA THR A 124 -2.65 -3.85 5.97
C THR A 124 -3.59 -4.55 6.98
N GLY A 125 -4.29 -5.60 6.55
CA GLY A 125 -5.36 -6.23 7.35
C GLY A 125 -6.74 -5.58 7.20
N HIS A 126 -6.80 -4.30 6.86
CA HIS A 126 -8.07 -3.53 6.77
C HIS A 126 -8.88 -3.82 5.51
N HIS A 127 -8.35 -4.58 4.57
CA HIS A 127 -9.12 -5.01 3.41
C HIS A 127 -9.96 -6.24 3.76
N GLN A 128 -11.22 -6.25 3.35
CA GLN A 128 -12.17 -7.33 3.67
C GLN A 128 -11.64 -8.73 3.29
N THR A 129 -10.94 -8.84 2.16
CA THR A 129 -10.36 -10.12 1.71
C THR A 129 -9.26 -10.61 2.64
N THR A 130 -8.41 -9.71 3.15
CA THR A 130 -7.35 -10.06 4.11
C THR A 130 -7.97 -10.51 5.44
N GLU A 131 -9.00 -9.81 5.91
CA GLU A 131 -9.74 -10.20 7.13
C GLU A 131 -10.36 -11.58 6.98
N LEU A 132 -10.98 -11.90 5.84
CA LEU A 132 -11.55 -13.23 5.57
C LEU A 132 -10.47 -14.32 5.60
N MET A 133 -9.33 -14.10 4.96
CA MET A 133 -8.21 -15.05 4.97
C MET A 133 -7.70 -15.28 6.39
N ILE A 134 -7.54 -14.22 7.19
CA ILE A 134 -7.13 -14.32 8.60
C ILE A 134 -8.14 -15.16 9.40
N ARG A 135 -9.44 -14.96 9.22
CA ARG A 135 -10.49 -15.75 9.86
C ARG A 135 -10.38 -17.24 9.53
N GLU A 136 -10.09 -17.58 8.28
CA GLU A 136 -9.88 -18.98 7.88
C GLU A 136 -8.60 -19.56 8.49
N ILE A 137 -7.48 -18.81 8.49
CA ILE A 137 -6.25 -19.23 9.14
C ILE A 137 -6.48 -19.47 10.64
N LEU A 138 -7.30 -18.65 11.32
CA LEU A 138 -7.59 -18.81 12.75
C LEU A 138 -8.43 -20.05 13.07
N LYS A 139 -9.17 -20.63 12.13
CA LYS A 139 -10.01 -21.82 12.32
C LYS A 139 -9.24 -23.12 12.12
N GLU A 140 -8.29 -23.13 11.20
CA GLU A 140 -7.60 -24.31 10.74
C GLU A 140 -6.36 -24.65 11.59
N ASP A 141 -5.90 -25.90 11.55
CA ASP A 141 -4.65 -26.31 12.17
C ASP A 141 -3.49 -26.12 11.18
N PHE A 142 -2.51 -25.31 11.57
CA PHE A 142 -1.31 -25.04 10.79
C PHE A 142 -0.05 -25.70 11.35
N ASN A 143 -0.15 -26.39 12.48
CA ASN A 143 1.01 -26.93 13.17
C ASN A 143 1.79 -27.94 12.31
N GLY A 144 3.04 -27.60 12.00
CA GLY A 144 3.94 -28.42 11.17
C GLY A 144 3.56 -28.51 9.69
N LYS A 145 2.62 -27.70 9.21
CA LYS A 145 2.24 -27.65 7.79
C LYS A 145 3.18 -26.76 7.00
N SER A 146 3.53 -27.21 5.81
CA SER A 146 4.23 -26.40 4.82
C SER A 146 3.25 -25.41 4.16
N VAL A 147 3.60 -24.14 4.10
CA VAL A 147 2.71 -23.07 3.63
C VAL A 147 3.38 -22.23 2.53
N LEU A 148 2.61 -21.94 1.48
CA LEU A 148 2.93 -20.93 0.47
C LEU A 148 1.98 -19.75 0.62
N ASP A 149 2.51 -18.55 0.72
CA ASP A 149 1.77 -17.28 0.65
C ASP A 149 2.11 -16.55 -0.64
N MET A 150 1.18 -16.59 -1.59
CA MET A 150 1.36 -16.09 -2.95
C MET A 150 0.74 -14.71 -3.12
N GLY A 151 1.56 -13.71 -3.54
CA GLY A 151 1.22 -12.30 -3.48
C GLY A 151 1.21 -11.82 -2.03
N THR A 152 2.30 -12.10 -1.30
CA THR A 152 2.35 -11.98 0.16
C THR A 152 2.18 -10.54 0.68
N GLY A 153 2.51 -9.52 -0.12
CA GLY A 153 2.40 -8.11 0.25
C GLY A 153 3.17 -7.79 1.53
N THR A 154 2.47 -7.45 2.61
CA THR A 154 3.07 -7.19 3.93
C THR A 154 3.52 -8.45 4.68
N ALA A 155 3.31 -9.63 4.13
CA ALA A 155 3.46 -10.96 4.73
C ALA A 155 2.51 -11.26 5.91
N ILE A 156 1.42 -10.52 6.06
CA ILE A 156 0.51 -10.68 7.21
C ILE A 156 -0.05 -12.10 7.34
N LEU A 157 -0.39 -12.76 6.21
CA LEU A 157 -0.95 -14.12 6.22
C LEU A 157 0.14 -15.14 6.58
N ALA A 158 1.33 -15.02 6.00
CA ALA A 158 2.49 -15.84 6.32
C ALA A 158 2.90 -15.70 7.80
N ILE A 159 2.90 -14.48 8.34
CA ILE A 159 3.18 -14.17 9.75
C ILE A 159 2.18 -14.91 10.66
N LEU A 160 0.87 -14.80 10.37
CA LEU A 160 -0.12 -15.51 11.18
C LEU A 160 0.02 -17.02 11.05
N ALA A 161 0.27 -17.56 9.85
CA ALA A 161 0.51 -18.98 9.65
C ALA A 161 1.71 -19.48 10.48
N SER A 162 2.81 -18.73 10.52
CA SER A 162 3.99 -19.01 11.36
C SER A 162 3.63 -18.99 12.84
N MET A 163 2.91 -17.97 13.33
CA MET A 163 2.46 -17.92 14.72
C MET A 163 1.54 -19.09 15.11
N ARG A 164 0.87 -19.71 14.12
CA ARG A 164 0.05 -20.92 14.29
C ARG A 164 0.82 -22.22 14.11
N GLY A 165 2.14 -22.15 13.99
CA GLY A 165 3.03 -23.30 13.96
C GLY A 165 3.30 -23.88 12.58
N ALA A 166 2.99 -23.17 11.50
CA ALA A 166 3.39 -23.56 10.16
C ALA A 166 4.93 -23.53 10.01
N ASP A 167 5.49 -24.55 9.38
CA ASP A 167 6.92 -24.66 9.07
C ASP A 167 7.15 -25.83 8.08
N PRO A 168 7.83 -25.62 6.93
CA PRO A 168 8.38 -24.35 6.44
C PRO A 168 7.31 -23.44 5.82
N ILE A 169 7.65 -22.15 5.65
CA ILE A 169 6.80 -21.17 4.97
C ILE A 169 7.59 -20.47 3.87
N THR A 170 7.01 -20.40 2.67
CA THR A 170 7.51 -19.61 1.54
C THR A 170 6.51 -18.49 1.25
N ALA A 171 7.00 -17.26 1.15
CA ALA A 171 6.22 -16.07 0.84
C ALA A 171 6.77 -15.44 -0.43
N ILE A 172 5.93 -15.28 -1.46
CA ILE A 172 6.37 -14.81 -2.78
C ILE A 172 5.59 -13.54 -3.14
N ASP A 173 6.28 -12.54 -3.65
CA ASP A 173 5.67 -11.37 -4.28
C ASP A 173 6.48 -10.91 -5.49
N ILE A 174 5.79 -10.44 -6.51
CA ILE A 174 6.44 -9.91 -7.74
C ILE A 174 7.02 -8.51 -7.50
N ASP A 175 6.50 -7.78 -6.52
CA ASP A 175 6.87 -6.40 -6.25
C ASP A 175 8.02 -6.34 -5.22
N LYS A 176 9.11 -5.69 -5.63
CA LYS A 176 10.25 -5.48 -4.73
C LYS A 176 9.88 -4.69 -3.46
N TRP A 177 8.94 -3.75 -3.54
CA TRP A 177 8.49 -3.00 -2.35
C TRP A 177 7.75 -3.89 -1.36
N ALA A 178 6.93 -4.82 -1.87
CA ALA A 178 6.27 -5.83 -1.05
C ALA A 178 7.31 -6.75 -0.39
N TYR A 179 8.28 -7.23 -1.14
CA TYR A 179 9.39 -8.04 -0.62
C TYR A 179 10.13 -7.33 0.53
N ASP A 180 10.58 -6.07 0.30
CA ASP A 180 11.33 -5.31 1.32
C ASP A 180 10.45 -5.08 2.56
N ASN A 181 9.16 -4.77 2.40
CA ASN A 181 8.22 -4.57 3.50
C ASN A 181 7.89 -5.88 4.25
N ALA A 182 7.76 -6.99 3.54
CA ALA A 182 7.61 -8.31 4.15
C ALA A 182 8.76 -8.61 5.11
N ILE A 183 10.02 -8.46 4.67
CA ILE A 183 11.20 -8.67 5.51
C ILE A 183 11.18 -7.78 6.76
N GLU A 184 10.81 -6.51 6.62
CA GLU A 184 10.69 -5.60 7.77
C GLU A 184 9.63 -6.08 8.77
N ASN A 185 8.45 -6.46 8.28
CA ASN A 185 7.36 -6.95 9.13
C ASN A 185 7.70 -8.28 9.80
N LEU A 186 8.43 -9.20 9.14
CA LEU A 186 8.96 -10.40 9.77
C LEU A 186 9.86 -10.05 10.97
N ASN A 187 10.77 -9.11 10.78
CA ASN A 187 11.66 -8.65 11.85
C ASN A 187 10.88 -8.01 13.02
N LEU A 188 9.85 -7.20 12.72
CA LEU A 188 8.99 -6.58 13.73
C LEU A 188 8.27 -7.62 14.61
N ASN A 189 7.94 -8.77 14.04
CA ASN A 189 7.24 -9.85 14.73
C ASN A 189 8.19 -10.92 15.29
N GLY A 190 9.51 -10.80 15.08
CA GLY A 190 10.51 -11.77 15.54
C GLY A 190 10.38 -13.14 14.88
N ILE A 191 9.98 -13.17 13.59
CA ILE A 191 9.76 -14.40 12.81
C ILE A 191 10.95 -14.64 11.89
N ASP A 192 11.51 -15.83 11.91
CA ASP A 192 12.70 -16.22 11.16
C ASP A 192 12.54 -17.52 10.32
N ASN A 193 11.37 -18.15 10.37
CA ASN A 193 11.07 -19.40 9.65
C ASN A 193 10.33 -19.20 8.32
N ILE A 194 10.32 -17.97 7.78
CA ILE A 194 9.69 -17.63 6.50
C ILE A 194 10.76 -17.24 5.48
N THR A 195 10.80 -17.96 4.37
CA THR A 195 11.60 -17.57 3.20
C THR A 195 10.79 -16.63 2.32
N VAL A 196 11.30 -15.42 2.08
CA VAL A 196 10.66 -14.46 1.17
C VAL A 196 11.40 -14.42 -0.16
N GLU A 197 10.66 -14.47 -1.27
CA GLU A 197 11.22 -14.47 -2.62
C GLU A 197 10.54 -13.44 -3.52
N ILE A 198 11.30 -12.91 -4.50
CA ILE A 198 10.76 -12.00 -5.51
C ILE A 198 10.47 -12.80 -6.77
N GLY A 199 9.20 -12.84 -7.20
CA GLY A 199 8.78 -13.51 -8.41
C GLY A 199 7.30 -13.85 -8.40
N GLY A 200 6.89 -14.71 -9.32
CA GLY A 200 5.53 -15.19 -9.48
C GLY A 200 5.46 -16.71 -9.48
N ALA A 201 4.41 -17.26 -10.10
CA ALA A 201 4.19 -18.70 -10.16
C ALA A 201 5.30 -19.49 -10.89
N GLU A 202 6.18 -18.82 -11.62
CA GLU A 202 7.35 -19.44 -12.26
C GLU A 202 8.39 -19.97 -11.25
N LEU A 203 8.36 -19.51 -10.01
CA LEU A 203 9.22 -20.02 -8.94
C LEU A 203 8.75 -21.37 -8.37
N LEU A 204 7.51 -21.78 -8.67
CA LEU A 204 6.89 -23.00 -8.15
C LEU A 204 7.36 -24.22 -8.96
N VAL A 205 8.57 -24.74 -8.69
CA VAL A 205 9.20 -25.78 -9.51
C VAL A 205 9.28 -27.13 -8.84
N SER A 206 9.63 -27.19 -7.55
CA SER A 206 9.99 -28.46 -6.89
C SER A 206 9.43 -28.64 -5.49
N GLU A 207 9.13 -27.56 -4.80
CA GLU A 207 8.61 -27.62 -3.44
C GLU A 207 7.11 -27.90 -3.47
N THR A 208 6.61 -28.56 -2.43
CA THR A 208 5.17 -28.85 -2.30
C THR A 208 4.66 -28.36 -0.95
N TYR A 209 3.38 -27.99 -0.92
CA TYR A 209 2.79 -27.30 0.23
C TYR A 209 1.51 -28.00 0.69
N ASP A 210 1.29 -28.02 2.01
CA ASP A 210 0.05 -28.50 2.61
C ASP A 210 -1.05 -27.45 2.53
N VAL A 211 -0.64 -26.15 2.55
CA VAL A 211 -1.56 -25.01 2.43
C VAL A 211 -0.98 -23.99 1.49
N ILE A 212 -1.82 -23.50 0.58
CA ILE A 212 -1.51 -22.35 -0.28
C ILE A 212 -2.50 -21.24 0.04
N LEU A 213 -1.98 -20.06 0.32
CA LEU A 213 -2.73 -18.83 0.55
C LEU A 213 -2.51 -17.92 -0.67
N ALA A 214 -3.59 -17.45 -1.31
CA ALA A 214 -3.50 -16.58 -2.48
C ALA A 214 -4.58 -15.49 -2.39
N ASN A 215 -4.22 -14.36 -1.80
CA ASN A 215 -5.12 -13.19 -1.70
C ASN A 215 -4.75 -12.16 -2.77
N ILE A 216 -4.99 -12.51 -4.03
CA ILE A 216 -4.60 -11.75 -5.22
C ILE A 216 -5.79 -11.61 -6.19
N ASN A 217 -5.66 -10.71 -7.17
CA ASN A 217 -6.76 -10.45 -8.10
C ASN A 217 -7.13 -11.68 -8.96
N ARG A 218 -8.41 -11.74 -9.37
CA ARG A 218 -8.99 -12.83 -10.17
C ARG A 218 -8.16 -13.24 -11.40
N ASN A 219 -7.63 -12.26 -12.14
CA ASN A 219 -6.97 -12.57 -13.42
C ASN A 219 -5.67 -13.33 -13.20
N ILE A 220 -4.92 -12.99 -12.15
CA ILE A 220 -3.71 -13.70 -11.76
C ILE A 220 -4.09 -15.09 -11.25
N LEU A 221 -5.12 -15.21 -10.38
CA LEU A 221 -5.61 -16.52 -9.91
C LEU A 221 -5.93 -17.45 -11.08
N LEU A 222 -6.73 -17.01 -12.05
CA LEU A 222 -7.09 -17.82 -13.23
C LEU A 222 -5.88 -18.25 -14.06
N ASN A 223 -4.83 -17.44 -14.10
CA ASN A 223 -3.60 -17.78 -14.80
C ASN A 223 -2.75 -18.81 -14.02
N ASP A 224 -2.75 -18.75 -12.70
CA ASP A 224 -1.76 -19.43 -11.86
C ASP A 224 -2.31 -20.66 -11.12
N ILE A 225 -3.65 -20.86 -11.05
CA ILE A 225 -4.28 -22.03 -10.38
C ILE A 225 -3.63 -23.35 -10.81
N HIS A 226 -3.33 -23.54 -12.10
CA HIS A 226 -2.68 -24.74 -12.60
C HIS A 226 -1.25 -24.95 -12.06
N ALA A 227 -0.54 -23.89 -11.70
CA ALA A 227 0.77 -23.97 -11.05
C ALA A 227 0.60 -24.35 -9.57
N TYR A 228 -0.38 -23.75 -8.89
CA TYR A 228 -0.68 -24.06 -7.49
C TYR A 228 -1.08 -25.51 -7.29
N THR A 229 -1.93 -26.05 -8.16
CA THR A 229 -2.36 -27.45 -8.07
C THR A 229 -1.21 -28.46 -8.24
N LYS A 230 -0.15 -28.11 -8.97
CA LYS A 230 1.03 -28.98 -9.13
C LYS A 230 1.91 -29.07 -7.88
N VAL A 231 1.90 -28.01 -7.08
CA VAL A 231 2.71 -27.90 -5.87
C VAL A 231 1.89 -28.07 -4.58
N LEU A 232 0.59 -28.31 -4.71
CA LEU A 232 -0.28 -28.62 -3.57
C LEU A 232 -0.18 -30.13 -3.23
N ASN A 233 0.13 -30.46 -1.99
CA ASN A 233 0.16 -31.82 -1.52
C ASN A 233 -1.20 -32.52 -1.62
N ASN A 234 -1.22 -33.84 -1.75
CA ASN A 234 -2.46 -34.61 -1.71
C ASN A 234 -3.19 -34.38 -0.37
N GLY A 235 -4.41 -33.89 -0.44
CA GLY A 235 -5.19 -33.50 0.74
C GLY A 235 -4.85 -32.11 1.28
N GLY A 236 -3.98 -31.37 0.60
CA GLY A 236 -3.69 -29.98 0.91
C GLY A 236 -4.87 -29.05 0.56
N VAL A 237 -4.80 -27.83 1.03
CA VAL A 237 -5.87 -26.83 0.91
C VAL A 237 -5.35 -25.58 0.22
N LEU A 238 -6.11 -25.08 -0.77
CA LEU A 238 -5.86 -23.81 -1.44
C LEU A 238 -6.93 -22.80 -1.01
N TYR A 239 -6.50 -21.75 -0.30
CA TYR A 239 -7.34 -20.60 0.04
C TYR A 239 -7.14 -19.47 -0.97
N MET A 240 -8.20 -19.06 -1.60
CA MET A 240 -8.17 -17.98 -2.58
C MET A 240 -9.12 -16.84 -2.17
N SER A 241 -8.68 -15.61 -2.40
CA SER A 241 -9.43 -14.38 -2.14
C SER A 241 -8.99 -13.28 -3.13
N GLY A 242 -9.58 -12.08 -3.05
CA GLY A 242 -9.24 -10.98 -3.96
C GLY A 242 -10.13 -10.91 -5.21
N PHE A 243 -11.32 -11.54 -5.16
CA PHE A 243 -12.31 -11.56 -6.24
C PHE A 243 -13.72 -11.41 -5.67
N TYR A 244 -14.70 -11.18 -6.55
CA TYR A 244 -16.09 -11.02 -6.18
C TYR A 244 -16.86 -12.35 -6.28
N VAL A 245 -18.06 -12.39 -5.69
CA VAL A 245 -18.94 -13.58 -5.71
C VAL A 245 -19.29 -14.00 -7.14
N GLU A 246 -19.44 -13.05 -8.04
CA GLU A 246 -19.71 -13.25 -9.46
C GLU A 246 -18.58 -13.99 -10.20
N ASP A 247 -17.37 -13.96 -9.65
CA ASP A 247 -16.19 -14.60 -10.24
C ASP A 247 -16.07 -16.09 -9.82
N ILE A 248 -16.81 -16.53 -8.80
CA ILE A 248 -16.74 -17.92 -8.29
C ILE A 248 -16.96 -18.97 -9.39
N PRO A 249 -17.93 -18.83 -10.31
CA PRO A 249 -18.13 -19.84 -11.34
C PRO A 249 -16.91 -20.04 -12.24
N VAL A 250 -16.26 -18.96 -12.68
CA VAL A 250 -15.10 -19.06 -13.57
C VAL A 250 -13.86 -19.60 -12.85
N ILE A 251 -13.66 -19.24 -11.58
CA ILE A 251 -12.58 -19.79 -10.74
C ILE A 251 -12.82 -21.28 -10.50
N THR A 252 -14.06 -21.68 -10.19
CA THR A 252 -14.42 -23.09 -10.00
C THR A 252 -14.19 -23.90 -11.28
N GLU A 253 -14.54 -23.36 -12.44
CA GLU A 253 -14.27 -24.01 -13.73
C GLU A 253 -12.76 -24.24 -13.93
N GLU A 254 -11.92 -23.24 -13.59
CA GLU A 254 -10.47 -23.37 -13.71
C GLU A 254 -9.90 -24.42 -12.73
N CYS A 255 -10.39 -24.45 -11.49
CA CYS A 255 -9.98 -25.46 -10.50
C CYS A 255 -10.34 -26.91 -10.91
N ASN A 256 -11.32 -27.10 -11.79
CA ASN A 256 -11.77 -28.42 -12.24
C ASN A 256 -11.04 -28.95 -13.49
N LYS A 257 -10.12 -28.20 -14.06
CA LYS A 257 -9.30 -28.61 -15.20
C LYS A 257 -8.09 -29.42 -14.76
#